data_224d181c4243011fe89dc058bdaa08c6
#
_entry.id   224d181c4243011fe89dc058bdaa08c6
#
_cell.length_a   1.000
_cell.length_b   1.000
_cell.length_c   1.000
_cell.angle_alpha   90.00
_cell.angle_beta   90.00
_cell.angle_gamma   90.00
#
_symmetry.space_group_name_H-M   'P 1'
#
loop_
_entity.id
_entity.type
_entity.pdbx_description
1 polymer ?
#
loop_
_entity_poly.entity_id
_entity_poly.type
_entity_poly.pdbx_seq_one_letter_code
_entity_poly.pdbx_strand_id
1 'polypeptide(L)'
;EVHEMFRSAAILQGADLANGFMGGRTDFQNATLEDKKVGAKNIADAVKKYAENSPIPVVLHLDHGKNFDSCKAAIAGGYTSVMIDGSSLPFDENVELTREVVKYAHERGVSVEGELGVLAGVEDHVFSTTSTYTNPLKAIEFFKKTGVDALAISYGTMHGASKGKNVKLRKEIAIAIKECMLHEGIFGVLVSHGSSTVPRYIVDEINALGGNIQNAYGISIDELKAAIPCGIGKINVDTDIRLAVTRNMKEFFANHPEKRESQSIGEVYRLLEAKKEQFDPRAFLTPIMDTVMYGIIPDEDVAALMAVVEKGVKEAIGTLIVEFGSYGKAHLVEMASLDEMA
;
A
#
# COMPACT_ATOMS: atom_id res chain seq x y z
N GLU A 1 11.82 -2.24 14.89
CA GLU A 1 12.39 -1.18 14.01
C GLU A 1 11.72 -1.16 12.63
N VAL A 2 11.61 -2.29 11.91
CA VAL A 2 10.89 -2.36 10.63
C VAL A 2 9.41 -1.97 10.76
N HIS A 3 8.76 -2.35 11.85
CA HIS A 3 7.33 -2.08 12.05
C HIS A 3 7.00 -0.60 12.31
N GLU A 4 7.93 0.18 12.86
CA GLU A 4 7.73 1.62 13.01
C GLU A 4 7.70 2.36 11.67
N MET A 5 8.44 1.85 10.68
CA MET A 5 8.41 2.38 9.31
C MET A 5 7.08 2.11 8.63
N PHE A 6 6.48 0.95 8.89
CA PHE A 6 5.15 0.60 8.40
C PHE A 6 4.02 1.27 9.16
N ARG A 7 4.29 1.82 10.34
CA ARG A 7 3.33 2.65 11.08
C ARG A 7 2.83 3.83 10.24
N SER A 8 3.69 4.44 9.47
CA SER A 8 3.30 5.46 8.49
C SER A 8 2.63 4.85 7.26
N ALA A 9 3.16 3.77 6.71
CA ALA A 9 2.68 3.15 5.49
C ALA A 9 1.32 2.46 5.62
N ALA A 10 1.01 1.79 6.74
CA ALA A 10 -0.26 1.12 6.94
C ALA A 10 -1.46 2.07 7.06
N ILE A 11 -1.20 3.33 7.45
CA ILE A 11 -2.20 4.40 7.51
C ILE A 11 -2.36 5.06 6.13
N LEU A 12 -1.48 4.77 5.16
CA LEU A 12 -1.14 5.62 4.02
C LEU A 12 -1.46 5.03 2.65
N GLN A 13 -2.37 4.12 2.56
CA GLN A 13 -2.88 3.74 1.25
C GLN A 13 -3.78 4.82 0.66
N GLY A 14 -3.63 5.00 -0.65
CA GLY A 14 -4.12 6.18 -1.32
C GLY A 14 -3.24 7.38 -0.96
N ALA A 15 -2.01 7.38 -1.43
CA ALA A 15 -0.98 8.34 -1.01
C ALA A 15 -1.40 9.82 -1.17
N ASP A 16 -2.28 10.13 -2.13
CA ASP A 16 -2.86 11.46 -2.26
C ASP A 16 -3.77 11.84 -1.08
N LEU A 17 -4.60 10.91 -0.62
CA LEU A 17 -5.45 11.12 0.56
C LEU A 17 -4.61 11.17 1.82
N ALA A 18 -3.63 10.28 1.95
CA ALA A 18 -2.70 10.26 3.06
C ALA A 18 -1.86 11.54 3.13
N ASN A 19 -1.32 12.00 1.99
CA ASN A 19 -0.58 13.25 1.93
C ASN A 19 -1.45 14.44 2.34
N GLY A 20 -2.72 14.48 1.92
CA GLY A 20 -3.66 15.49 2.33
C GLY A 20 -3.91 15.47 3.84
N PHE A 21 -4.12 14.29 4.42
CA PHE A 21 -4.31 14.10 5.85
C PHE A 21 -3.07 14.50 6.65
N MET A 22 -1.89 14.02 6.24
CA MET A 22 -0.62 14.35 6.90
C MET A 22 -0.20 15.81 6.73
N GLY A 23 -0.84 16.54 5.82
CA GLY A 23 -0.73 17.99 5.69
C GLY A 23 -1.60 18.78 6.68
N GLY A 24 -2.28 18.12 7.61
CA GLY A 24 -3.08 18.75 8.66
C GLY A 24 -4.52 19.05 8.29
N ARG A 25 -5.05 18.39 7.24
CA ARG A 25 -6.45 18.57 6.82
C ARG A 25 -7.37 17.55 7.48
N THR A 26 -8.45 18.01 8.08
CA THR A 26 -9.56 17.15 8.49
C THR A 26 -10.44 16.72 7.32
N ASP A 27 -10.50 17.54 6.26
CA ASP A 27 -11.12 17.23 4.98
C ASP A 27 -10.05 16.94 3.92
N PHE A 28 -9.38 15.81 4.08
CA PHE A 28 -8.25 15.41 3.24
C PHE A 28 -8.65 15.02 1.81
N GLN A 29 -9.94 14.75 1.55
CA GLN A 29 -10.44 14.49 0.19
C GLN A 29 -10.38 15.74 -0.70
N ASN A 30 -10.47 16.93 -0.06
CA ASN A 30 -10.37 18.22 -0.72
C ASN A 30 -9.02 18.91 -0.48
N ALA A 31 -7.98 18.14 -0.11
CA ALA A 31 -6.65 18.67 0.12
C ALA A 31 -6.07 19.33 -1.15
N THR A 32 -5.51 20.51 -0.97
CA THR A 32 -4.80 21.22 -2.04
C THR A 32 -3.48 20.54 -2.38
N LEU A 33 -2.88 20.88 -3.52
CA LEU A 33 -1.55 20.38 -3.87
C LEU A 33 -0.49 20.77 -2.81
N GLU A 34 -0.63 21.94 -2.19
CA GLU A 34 0.29 22.37 -1.12
C GLU A 34 0.11 21.55 0.16
N ASP A 35 -1.14 21.27 0.56
CA ASP A 35 -1.42 20.35 1.68
C ASP A 35 -0.77 18.97 1.44
N LYS A 36 -0.87 18.45 0.22
CA LYS A 36 -0.28 17.17 -0.18
C LYS A 36 1.25 17.17 -0.13
N LYS A 37 1.89 18.28 -0.54
CA LYS A 37 3.36 18.43 -0.42
C LYS A 37 3.81 18.43 1.03
N VAL A 38 3.11 19.18 1.89
CA VAL A 38 3.40 19.20 3.33
C VAL A 38 3.24 17.81 3.92
N GLY A 39 2.14 17.12 3.58
CA GLY A 39 1.89 15.76 4.04
C GLY A 39 2.94 14.76 3.55
N ALA A 40 3.32 14.81 2.28
CA ALA A 40 4.36 13.97 1.70
C ALA A 40 5.69 14.16 2.43
N LYS A 41 6.05 15.41 2.73
CA LYS A 41 7.25 15.71 3.51
C LYS A 41 7.18 15.16 4.95
N ASN A 42 6.06 15.33 5.64
CA ASN A 42 5.87 14.82 7.00
C ASN A 42 6.03 13.29 7.05
N ILE A 43 5.48 12.57 6.05
CA ILE A 43 5.63 11.13 5.92
C ILE A 43 7.10 10.77 5.66
N ALA A 44 7.74 11.43 4.70
CA ALA A 44 9.13 11.15 4.35
C ALA A 44 10.08 11.40 5.55
N ASP A 45 9.88 12.49 6.29
CA ASP A 45 10.67 12.79 7.50
C ASP A 45 10.47 11.71 8.58
N ALA A 46 9.23 11.23 8.77
CA ALA A 46 8.93 10.15 9.71
C ALA A 46 9.61 8.84 9.29
N VAL A 47 9.48 8.45 8.02
CA VAL A 47 10.13 7.25 7.48
C VAL A 47 11.64 7.36 7.58
N LYS A 48 12.24 8.49 7.18
CA LYS A 48 13.69 8.71 7.24
C LYS A 48 14.24 8.53 8.65
N LYS A 49 13.56 9.09 9.67
CA LYS A 49 13.95 8.96 11.07
C LYS A 49 14.15 7.50 11.50
N TYR A 50 13.32 6.58 11.02
CA TYR A 50 13.40 5.15 11.36
C TYR A 50 14.26 4.36 10.38
N ALA A 51 14.30 4.76 9.11
CA ALA A 51 15.04 4.07 8.05
C ALA A 51 16.56 4.32 8.12
N GLU A 52 16.99 5.52 8.54
CA GLU A 52 18.39 5.95 8.50
C GLU A 52 19.37 5.01 9.21
N ASN A 53 18.93 4.34 10.30
CA ASN A 53 19.74 3.38 11.04
C ASN A 53 19.26 1.93 10.89
N SER A 54 18.34 1.67 9.96
CA SER A 54 17.81 0.33 9.73
C SER A 54 18.74 -0.48 8.83
N PRO A 55 19.08 -1.74 9.18
CA PRO A 55 19.80 -2.62 8.29
C PRO A 55 18.93 -3.17 7.14
N ILE A 56 17.67 -2.79 7.11
CA ILE A 56 16.70 -3.25 6.12
C ILE A 56 16.46 -2.14 5.12
N PRO A 57 16.61 -2.42 3.81
CA PRO A 57 16.34 -1.44 2.77
C PRO A 57 14.86 -1.03 2.78
N VAL A 58 14.61 0.27 2.66
CA VAL A 58 13.27 0.86 2.69
C VAL A 58 13.06 1.73 1.48
N VAL A 59 11.95 1.49 0.80
CA VAL A 59 11.45 2.34 -0.28
C VAL A 59 10.20 3.05 0.21
N LEU A 60 10.15 4.36 0.07
CA LEU A 60 8.94 5.13 0.26
C LEU A 60 8.31 5.38 -1.10
N HIS A 61 7.14 4.77 -1.31
CA HIS A 61 6.46 4.70 -2.60
C HIS A 61 5.13 5.44 -2.61
N LEU A 62 4.90 6.29 -3.61
CA LEU A 62 3.58 6.84 -3.91
C LEU A 62 2.78 5.78 -4.66
N ASP A 63 1.72 5.26 -4.04
CA ASP A 63 0.81 4.29 -4.65
C ASP A 63 -0.35 5.01 -5.35
N HIS A 64 -0.70 4.59 -6.56
CA HIS A 64 -1.77 5.14 -7.40
C HIS A 64 -1.80 6.68 -7.51
N GLY A 65 -0.69 7.29 -7.89
CA GLY A 65 -0.66 8.72 -8.21
C GLY A 65 -1.61 9.06 -9.37
N LYS A 66 -2.52 10.02 -9.14
CA LYS A 66 -3.59 10.35 -10.09
C LYS A 66 -3.14 11.16 -11.29
N ASN A 67 -2.08 11.92 -11.12
CA ASN A 67 -1.59 12.87 -12.13
C ASN A 67 -0.14 13.23 -11.86
N PHE A 68 0.46 13.93 -12.79
CA PHE A 68 1.84 14.36 -12.70
C PHE A 68 2.14 15.23 -11.46
N ASP A 69 1.20 16.10 -11.06
CA ASP A 69 1.40 16.97 -9.91
C ASP A 69 1.46 16.18 -8.59
N SER A 70 0.70 15.10 -8.46
CA SER A 70 0.80 14.18 -7.32
C SER A 70 2.18 13.54 -7.23
N CYS A 71 2.72 13.06 -8.36
CA CYS A 71 4.08 12.50 -8.41
C CYS A 71 5.13 13.57 -8.06
N LYS A 72 5.02 14.78 -8.59
CA LYS A 72 5.92 15.89 -8.24
C LYS A 72 5.87 16.24 -6.75
N ALA A 73 4.67 16.26 -6.17
CA ALA A 73 4.50 16.55 -4.74
C ALA A 73 5.18 15.48 -3.86
N ALA A 74 5.01 14.20 -4.19
CA ALA A 74 5.64 13.10 -3.49
C ALA A 74 7.17 13.15 -3.61
N ILE A 75 7.70 13.33 -4.82
CA ILE A 75 9.15 13.45 -5.07
C ILE A 75 9.74 14.64 -4.30
N ALA A 76 9.09 15.80 -4.37
CA ALA A 76 9.52 16.99 -3.63
C ALA A 76 9.46 16.79 -2.11
N GLY A 77 8.56 15.92 -1.62
CA GLY A 77 8.46 15.53 -0.20
C GLY A 77 9.55 14.57 0.26
N GLY A 78 10.27 13.90 -0.67
CA GLY A 78 11.33 12.95 -0.35
C GLY A 78 10.96 11.48 -0.57
N TYR A 79 9.96 11.20 -1.40
CA TYR A 79 9.65 9.83 -1.84
C TYR A 79 10.74 9.31 -2.78
N THR A 80 11.09 8.04 -2.62
CA THR A 80 12.14 7.37 -3.39
C THR A 80 11.61 6.58 -4.58
N SER A 81 10.29 6.44 -4.66
CA SER A 81 9.57 5.76 -5.74
C SER A 81 8.18 6.37 -5.90
N VAL A 82 7.68 6.44 -7.11
CA VAL A 82 6.32 6.91 -7.39
C VAL A 82 5.63 6.01 -8.42
N MET A 83 4.31 5.84 -8.27
CA MET A 83 3.48 5.24 -9.30
C MET A 83 2.60 6.30 -9.94
N ILE A 84 2.49 6.24 -11.26
CA ILE A 84 1.49 6.97 -12.04
C ILE A 84 0.49 5.98 -12.63
N ASP A 85 -0.76 6.12 -12.24
CA ASP A 85 -1.84 5.26 -12.73
C ASP A 85 -2.59 5.92 -13.90
N GLY A 86 -2.15 5.59 -15.11
CA GLY A 86 -2.81 5.95 -16.35
C GLY A 86 -3.63 4.80 -16.97
N SER A 87 -3.88 3.71 -16.23
CA SER A 87 -4.52 2.49 -16.76
C SER A 87 -5.91 2.69 -17.33
N SER A 88 -6.63 3.70 -16.87
CA SER A 88 -7.95 4.09 -17.38
C SER A 88 -7.91 4.91 -18.67
N LEU A 89 -6.75 5.40 -19.06
CA LEU A 89 -6.55 6.19 -20.28
C LEU A 89 -6.34 5.29 -21.52
N PRO A 90 -6.57 5.80 -22.73
CA PRO A 90 -6.08 5.16 -23.96
C PRO A 90 -4.57 4.90 -23.88
N PHE A 91 -4.11 3.80 -24.51
CA PHE A 91 -2.72 3.35 -24.40
C PHE A 91 -1.69 4.45 -24.67
N ASP A 92 -1.86 5.21 -25.74
CA ASP A 92 -0.88 6.24 -26.11
C ASP A 92 -0.89 7.43 -25.12
N GLU A 93 -2.04 7.77 -24.54
CA GLU A 93 -2.15 8.79 -23.49
C GLU A 93 -1.49 8.31 -22.17
N ASN A 94 -1.68 7.04 -21.81
CA ASN A 94 -1.00 6.43 -20.67
C ASN A 94 0.53 6.44 -20.86
N VAL A 95 1.00 6.10 -22.07
CA VAL A 95 2.43 6.17 -22.43
C VAL A 95 2.98 7.58 -22.29
N GLU A 96 2.28 8.59 -22.80
CA GLU A 96 2.73 10.00 -22.72
C GLU A 96 2.82 10.47 -21.25
N LEU A 97 1.76 10.22 -20.46
CA LEU A 97 1.70 10.57 -19.05
C LEU A 97 2.83 9.89 -18.27
N THR A 98 2.99 8.58 -18.46
CA THR A 98 4.01 7.81 -17.74
C THR A 98 5.41 8.26 -18.12
N ARG A 99 5.67 8.52 -19.41
CA ARG A 99 6.96 9.02 -19.89
C ARG A 99 7.33 10.40 -19.31
N GLU A 100 6.35 11.28 -19.16
CA GLU A 100 6.55 12.60 -18.55
C GLU A 100 6.98 12.43 -17.07
N VAL A 101 6.33 11.53 -16.33
CA VAL A 101 6.68 11.22 -14.93
C VAL A 101 8.06 10.60 -14.85
N VAL A 102 8.37 9.61 -15.71
CA VAL A 102 9.68 8.93 -15.74
C VAL A 102 10.79 9.94 -15.95
N LYS A 103 10.67 10.83 -16.94
CA LYS A 103 11.68 11.85 -17.20
C LYS A 103 11.95 12.72 -15.97
N TYR A 104 10.89 13.18 -15.31
CA TYR A 104 11.01 14.04 -14.14
C TYR A 104 11.61 13.31 -12.93
N ALA A 105 11.17 12.06 -12.70
CA ALA A 105 11.59 11.24 -11.57
C ALA A 105 13.05 10.78 -11.71
N HIS A 106 13.45 10.28 -12.89
CA HIS A 106 14.81 9.78 -13.13
C HIS A 106 15.88 10.88 -12.99
N GLU A 107 15.58 12.13 -13.40
CA GLU A 107 16.47 13.27 -13.15
C GLU A 107 16.74 13.52 -11.65
N ARG A 108 15.96 12.86 -10.76
CA ARG A 108 16.03 13.01 -9.29
C ARG A 108 16.33 11.69 -8.56
N GLY A 109 16.76 10.67 -9.32
CA GLY A 109 17.07 9.36 -8.76
C GLY A 109 15.86 8.61 -8.17
N VAL A 110 14.64 8.91 -8.65
CA VAL A 110 13.39 8.30 -8.17
C VAL A 110 12.86 7.31 -9.20
N SER A 111 12.58 6.08 -8.77
CA SER A 111 12.00 5.05 -9.63
C SER A 111 10.51 5.28 -9.89
N VAL A 112 10.04 4.80 -11.03
CA VAL A 112 8.65 4.96 -11.48
C VAL A 112 7.99 3.62 -11.76
N GLU A 113 6.78 3.46 -11.23
CA GLU A 113 5.86 2.39 -11.58
C GLU A 113 4.74 2.95 -12.47
N GLY A 114 4.42 2.22 -13.53
CA GLY A 114 3.23 2.47 -14.36
C GLY A 114 2.23 1.33 -14.22
N GLU A 115 1.04 1.48 -14.79
CA GLU A 115 0.03 0.42 -14.82
C GLU A 115 -0.53 0.22 -16.23
N LEU A 116 -0.71 -1.05 -16.60
CA LEU A 116 -1.30 -1.44 -17.87
C LEU A 116 -2.28 -2.60 -17.72
N GLY A 117 -3.51 -2.35 -18.13
CA GLY A 117 -4.68 -3.18 -17.85
C GLY A 117 -5.46 -2.61 -16.67
N VAL A 118 -6.75 -2.87 -16.62
CA VAL A 118 -7.65 -2.34 -15.59
C VAL A 118 -7.99 -3.44 -14.61
N LEU A 119 -7.83 -3.18 -13.30
CA LEU A 119 -8.27 -4.07 -12.24
C LEU A 119 -9.68 -3.68 -11.76
N ALA A 120 -10.57 -4.66 -11.68
CA ALA A 120 -11.88 -4.43 -11.05
C ALA A 120 -11.74 -4.32 -9.53
N GLY A 121 -12.72 -3.67 -8.89
CA GLY A 121 -12.80 -3.51 -7.44
C GLY A 121 -12.69 -2.06 -6.99
N VAL A 122 -12.52 -1.90 -5.69
CA VAL A 122 -12.43 -0.58 -5.04
C VAL A 122 -11.19 -0.57 -4.15
N GLU A 123 -10.32 0.40 -4.35
CA GLU A 123 -9.21 0.72 -3.46
C GLU A 123 -9.10 2.24 -3.34
N ASP A 124 -9.41 2.75 -2.15
CA ASP A 124 -9.51 4.18 -1.86
C ASP A 124 -10.30 4.97 -2.92
N HIS A 125 -9.63 5.60 -3.87
CA HIS A 125 -10.24 6.37 -4.96
C HIS A 125 -10.20 5.67 -6.32
N VAL A 126 -9.57 4.50 -6.40
CA VAL A 126 -9.55 3.67 -7.62
C VAL A 126 -10.79 2.79 -7.63
N PHE A 127 -11.58 2.89 -8.68
CA PHE A 127 -12.80 2.11 -8.85
C PHE A 127 -12.97 1.67 -10.30
N SER A 128 -13.19 0.38 -10.50
CA SER A 128 -13.61 -0.18 -11.79
C SER A 128 -14.57 -1.36 -11.60
N THR A 129 -15.58 -1.43 -12.44
CA THR A 129 -16.51 -2.57 -12.50
C THR A 129 -16.00 -3.72 -13.38
N THR A 130 -14.96 -3.48 -14.18
CA THR A 130 -14.45 -4.43 -15.17
C THR A 130 -12.94 -4.57 -15.05
N SER A 131 -12.43 -5.77 -15.37
CA SER A 131 -10.99 -6.00 -15.54
C SER A 131 -10.67 -6.23 -17.01
N THR A 132 -9.51 -5.71 -17.43
CA THR A 132 -8.91 -6.04 -18.73
C THR A 132 -7.52 -6.62 -18.50
N TYR A 133 -7.27 -7.82 -18.98
CA TYR A 133 -5.95 -8.44 -18.85
C TYR A 133 -4.89 -7.66 -19.63
N THR A 134 -3.69 -7.57 -19.06
CA THR A 134 -2.55 -6.95 -19.72
C THR A 134 -2.14 -7.78 -20.95
N ASN A 135 -2.06 -7.12 -22.11
CA ASN A 135 -1.51 -7.74 -23.31
C ASN A 135 0.03 -7.74 -23.22
N PRO A 136 0.71 -8.91 -23.30
CA PRO A 136 2.16 -9.00 -23.16
C PRO A 136 2.94 -8.16 -24.17
N LEU A 137 2.52 -8.08 -25.43
CA LEU A 137 3.20 -7.28 -26.45
C LEU A 137 3.05 -5.78 -26.17
N LYS A 138 1.89 -5.37 -25.67
CA LYS A 138 1.66 -3.98 -25.22
C LYS A 138 2.47 -3.62 -23.98
N ALA A 139 2.70 -4.56 -23.07
CA ALA A 139 3.58 -4.36 -21.93
C ALA A 139 5.03 -4.07 -22.37
N ILE A 140 5.54 -4.80 -23.35
CA ILE A 140 6.88 -4.57 -23.91
C ILE A 140 6.96 -3.22 -24.64
N GLU A 141 5.94 -2.88 -25.43
CA GLU A 141 5.84 -1.58 -26.09
C GLU A 141 5.82 -0.44 -25.05
N PHE A 142 5.09 -0.63 -23.93
CA PHE A 142 5.00 0.33 -22.83
C PHE A 142 6.37 0.56 -22.17
N PHE A 143 7.08 -0.49 -21.76
CA PHE A 143 8.43 -0.36 -21.21
C PHE A 143 9.37 0.39 -22.16
N LYS A 144 9.37 0.02 -23.45
CA LYS A 144 10.26 0.66 -24.45
C LYS A 144 9.93 2.13 -24.68
N LYS A 145 8.66 2.51 -24.66
CA LYS A 145 8.23 3.89 -24.94
C LYS A 145 8.36 4.81 -23.73
N THR A 146 8.19 4.27 -22.52
CA THR A 146 8.16 5.07 -21.28
C THR A 146 9.48 5.07 -20.54
N GLY A 147 10.24 3.96 -20.59
CA GLY A 147 11.43 3.76 -19.75
C GLY A 147 11.08 3.52 -18.27
N VAL A 148 9.86 3.09 -17.98
CA VAL A 148 9.38 2.84 -16.60
C VAL A 148 10.16 1.69 -15.96
N ASP A 149 10.38 1.76 -14.63
CA ASP A 149 11.17 0.77 -13.88
C ASP A 149 10.32 -0.43 -13.44
N ALA A 150 9.05 -0.21 -13.18
CA ALA A 150 8.12 -1.24 -12.76
C ALA A 150 6.77 -1.09 -13.46
N LEU A 151 6.11 -2.21 -13.72
CA LEU A 151 4.81 -2.24 -14.38
C LEU A 151 3.82 -3.10 -13.62
N ALA A 152 2.77 -2.46 -13.09
CA ALA A 152 1.61 -3.16 -12.57
C ALA A 152 0.82 -3.78 -13.71
N ILE A 153 0.55 -5.10 -13.59
CA ILE A 153 -0.13 -5.87 -14.60
C ILE A 153 -1.46 -6.44 -14.11
N SER A 154 -2.46 -6.44 -14.97
CA SER A 154 -3.73 -7.11 -14.71
C SER A 154 -3.66 -8.55 -15.23
N TYR A 155 -3.68 -9.51 -14.30
CA TYR A 155 -3.57 -10.94 -14.60
C TYR A 155 -4.51 -11.81 -13.74
N GLY A 156 -5.61 -11.22 -13.27
CA GLY A 156 -6.66 -11.89 -12.52
C GLY A 156 -6.75 -11.48 -11.06
N THR A 157 -5.99 -10.48 -10.63
CA THR A 157 -6.15 -9.82 -9.33
C THR A 157 -7.30 -8.80 -9.35
N MET A 158 -7.78 -8.42 -8.18
CA MET A 158 -8.84 -7.43 -7.99
C MET A 158 -8.59 -6.63 -6.71
N HIS A 159 -8.94 -5.36 -6.71
CA HIS A 159 -8.89 -4.53 -5.51
C HIS A 159 -9.95 -4.91 -4.46
N GLY A 160 -9.67 -4.62 -3.19
CA GLY A 160 -10.58 -4.80 -2.07
C GLY A 160 -10.68 -6.25 -1.53
N ALA A 161 -11.58 -6.44 -0.57
CA ALA A 161 -11.73 -7.69 0.19
C ALA A 161 -12.74 -8.69 -0.41
N SER A 162 -13.43 -8.35 -1.50
CA SER A 162 -14.50 -9.18 -2.07
C SER A 162 -14.10 -9.75 -3.43
N LYS A 163 -13.03 -10.54 -3.45
CA LYS A 163 -12.45 -11.08 -4.69
C LYS A 163 -13.10 -12.38 -5.21
N GLY A 164 -14.08 -12.91 -4.48
CA GLY A 164 -14.68 -14.22 -4.77
C GLY A 164 -13.87 -15.38 -4.19
N LYS A 165 -14.51 -16.55 -4.14
CA LYS A 165 -13.85 -17.78 -3.66
C LYS A 165 -13.00 -18.39 -4.78
N ASN A 166 -11.81 -18.88 -4.42
CA ASN A 166 -10.93 -19.64 -5.33
C ASN A 166 -10.46 -18.85 -6.58
N VAL A 167 -10.06 -17.60 -6.41
CA VAL A 167 -9.43 -16.79 -7.47
C VAL A 167 -8.20 -17.55 -8.00
N LYS A 168 -8.10 -17.66 -9.32
CA LYS A 168 -6.94 -18.22 -10.02
C LYS A 168 -6.27 -17.13 -10.86
N LEU A 169 -4.98 -16.92 -10.62
CA LEU A 169 -4.19 -15.95 -11.35
C LEU A 169 -3.78 -16.52 -12.73
N ARG A 170 -3.84 -15.67 -13.72
CA ARG A 170 -3.41 -15.96 -15.10
C ARG A 170 -1.89 -15.77 -15.20
N LYS A 171 -1.15 -16.64 -14.50
CA LYS A 171 0.32 -16.58 -14.40
C LYS A 171 1.02 -16.63 -15.75
N GLU A 172 0.39 -17.24 -16.76
CA GLU A 172 0.86 -17.27 -18.13
C GLU A 172 1.05 -15.88 -18.75
N ILE A 173 0.29 -14.86 -18.29
CA ILE A 173 0.47 -13.47 -18.72
C ILE A 173 1.81 -12.92 -18.18
N ALA A 174 2.08 -13.11 -16.89
CA ALA A 174 3.34 -12.70 -16.27
C ALA A 174 4.54 -13.41 -16.91
N ILE A 175 4.44 -14.73 -17.16
CA ILE A 175 5.49 -15.53 -17.84
C ILE A 175 5.76 -14.94 -19.22
N ALA A 176 4.71 -14.73 -20.03
CA ALA A 176 4.89 -14.21 -21.39
C ALA A 176 5.55 -12.83 -21.41
N ILE A 177 5.16 -11.94 -20.51
CA ILE A 177 5.79 -10.60 -20.38
C ILE A 177 7.25 -10.76 -19.97
N LYS A 178 7.54 -11.60 -18.96
CA LYS A 178 8.90 -11.80 -18.44
C LYS A 178 9.84 -12.37 -19.52
N GLU A 179 9.40 -13.37 -20.27
CA GLU A 179 10.17 -13.96 -21.38
C GLU A 179 10.46 -12.92 -22.48
N CYS A 180 9.46 -12.13 -22.85
CA CYS A 180 9.65 -11.04 -23.81
C CYS A 180 10.61 -9.97 -23.28
N MET A 181 10.53 -9.59 -22.00
CA MET A 181 11.46 -8.65 -21.37
C MET A 181 12.90 -9.17 -21.47
N LEU A 182 13.12 -10.43 -21.11
CA LEU A 182 14.44 -11.06 -21.19
C LEU A 182 14.98 -11.08 -22.64
N HIS A 183 14.14 -11.42 -23.62
CA HIS A 183 14.53 -11.42 -25.03
C HIS A 183 14.93 -10.03 -25.52
N GLU A 184 14.21 -9.00 -25.09
CA GLU A 184 14.42 -7.61 -25.52
C GLU A 184 15.46 -6.85 -24.66
N GLY A 185 16.05 -7.51 -23.65
CA GLY A 185 17.01 -6.87 -22.73
C GLY A 185 16.40 -5.78 -21.88
N ILE A 186 15.11 -5.88 -21.55
CA ILE A 186 14.41 -4.92 -20.70
C ILE A 186 14.62 -5.30 -19.23
N PHE A 187 15.20 -4.38 -18.48
CA PHE A 187 15.32 -4.48 -17.03
C PHE A 187 14.13 -3.76 -16.39
N GLY A 188 13.30 -4.51 -15.70
CA GLY A 188 12.11 -3.96 -15.04
C GLY A 188 11.45 -5.00 -14.15
N VAL A 189 10.52 -4.54 -13.32
CA VAL A 189 9.79 -5.34 -12.34
C VAL A 189 8.33 -5.43 -12.71
N LEU A 190 7.75 -6.65 -12.66
CA LEU A 190 6.30 -6.80 -12.76
C LEU A 190 5.69 -6.73 -11.37
N VAL A 191 4.61 -5.97 -11.25
CA VAL A 191 3.94 -5.69 -9.99
C VAL A 191 2.53 -6.28 -9.98
N SER A 192 2.16 -6.86 -8.83
CA SER A 192 0.83 -7.42 -8.57
C SER A 192 0.06 -6.53 -7.61
N HIS A 193 -0.88 -5.75 -8.13
CA HIS A 193 -1.87 -5.00 -7.34
C HIS A 193 -3.06 -5.86 -6.96
N GLY A 194 -3.87 -5.39 -6.02
CA GLY A 194 -5.07 -6.08 -5.58
C GLY A 194 -4.80 -7.48 -5.01
N SER A 195 -3.67 -7.68 -4.34
CA SER A 195 -3.15 -9.00 -3.95
C SER A 195 -3.40 -9.37 -2.49
N SER A 196 -4.27 -8.67 -1.78
CA SER A 196 -4.60 -9.02 -0.40
C SER A 196 -5.14 -10.45 -0.29
N THR A 197 -4.68 -11.18 0.72
CA THR A 197 -5.05 -12.59 0.94
C THR A 197 -6.32 -12.75 1.74
N VAL A 198 -6.68 -11.72 2.53
CA VAL A 198 -7.83 -11.73 3.45
C VAL A 198 -7.80 -12.98 4.32
N PRO A 199 -6.83 -13.10 5.26
CA PRO A 199 -6.64 -14.33 6.03
C PRO A 199 -7.88 -14.70 6.81
N ARG A 200 -8.45 -15.87 6.53
CA ARG A 200 -9.73 -16.29 7.08
C ARG A 200 -9.74 -16.33 8.61
N TYR A 201 -8.63 -16.77 9.20
CA TYR A 201 -8.51 -16.83 10.65
C TYR A 201 -8.64 -15.45 11.32
N ILE A 202 -8.10 -14.37 10.70
CA ILE A 202 -8.25 -13.01 11.22
C ILE A 202 -9.70 -12.53 11.14
N VAL A 203 -10.38 -12.81 10.03
CA VAL A 203 -11.81 -12.50 9.89
C VAL A 203 -12.64 -13.22 10.94
N ASP A 204 -12.36 -14.50 11.18
CA ASP A 204 -13.08 -15.31 12.19
C ASP A 204 -12.80 -14.79 13.61
N GLU A 205 -11.57 -14.38 13.94
CA GLU A 205 -11.22 -13.75 15.22
C GLU A 205 -11.92 -12.38 15.39
N ILE A 206 -11.97 -11.53 14.38
CA ILE A 206 -12.71 -10.27 14.42
C ILE A 206 -14.19 -10.54 14.71
N ASN A 207 -14.79 -11.54 14.04
CA ASN A 207 -16.19 -11.89 14.23
C ASN A 207 -16.44 -12.47 15.62
N ALA A 208 -15.54 -13.28 16.15
CA ALA A 208 -15.60 -13.77 17.53
C ALA A 208 -15.52 -12.65 18.58
N LEU A 209 -14.82 -11.55 18.24
CA LEU A 209 -14.73 -10.34 19.06
C LEU A 209 -15.85 -9.30 18.77
N GLY A 210 -16.99 -9.76 18.27
CA GLY A 210 -18.18 -8.93 18.06
C GLY A 210 -18.27 -8.23 16.70
N GLY A 211 -17.38 -8.52 15.76
CA GLY A 211 -17.50 -8.10 14.38
C GLY A 211 -18.58 -8.88 13.61
N ASN A 212 -18.87 -8.44 12.39
CA ASN A 212 -19.79 -9.12 11.47
C ASN A 212 -19.31 -8.98 10.02
N ILE A 213 -18.04 -9.36 9.78
CA ILE A 213 -17.46 -9.29 8.43
C ILE A 213 -17.94 -10.52 7.64
N GLN A 214 -18.70 -10.27 6.58
CA GLN A 214 -19.26 -11.30 5.69
C GLN A 214 -18.60 -11.21 4.31
N ASN A 215 -18.54 -12.36 3.62
CA ASN A 215 -18.11 -12.44 2.22
C ASN A 215 -16.75 -11.78 1.89
N ALA A 216 -15.86 -11.73 2.87
CA ALA A 216 -14.48 -11.26 2.69
C ALA A 216 -13.61 -12.43 2.23
N TYR A 217 -13.10 -12.34 1.00
CA TYR A 217 -12.23 -13.33 0.38
C TYR A 217 -11.12 -12.63 -0.39
N GLY A 218 -9.91 -13.15 -0.30
CA GLY A 218 -8.74 -12.67 -1.02
C GLY A 218 -8.18 -13.70 -2.00
N ILE A 219 -6.95 -13.46 -2.43
CA ILE A 219 -6.19 -14.41 -3.22
C ILE A 219 -5.44 -15.34 -2.25
N SER A 220 -5.45 -16.65 -2.50
CA SER A 220 -4.70 -17.54 -1.62
C SER A 220 -3.20 -17.22 -1.67
N ILE A 221 -2.54 -17.34 -0.52
CA ILE A 221 -1.09 -17.11 -0.42
C ILE A 221 -0.31 -18.02 -1.41
N ASP A 222 -0.78 -19.24 -1.67
CA ASP A 222 -0.16 -20.17 -2.60
C ASP A 222 -0.23 -19.69 -4.06
N GLU A 223 -1.34 -19.03 -4.46
CA GLU A 223 -1.44 -18.44 -5.80
C GLU A 223 -0.45 -17.28 -5.97
N LEU A 224 -0.26 -16.44 -4.94
CA LEU A 224 0.70 -15.36 -4.96
C LEU A 224 2.14 -15.89 -4.96
N LYS A 225 2.44 -16.87 -4.12
CA LYS A 225 3.76 -17.55 -4.10
C LYS A 225 4.08 -18.18 -5.46
N ALA A 226 3.09 -18.78 -6.11
CA ALA A 226 3.26 -19.35 -7.44
C ALA A 226 3.45 -18.29 -8.54
N ALA A 227 3.05 -17.03 -8.33
CA ALA A 227 3.27 -15.95 -9.28
C ALA A 227 4.71 -15.37 -9.23
N ILE A 228 5.39 -15.49 -8.09
CA ILE A 228 6.76 -14.97 -7.91
C ILE A 228 7.74 -15.56 -8.94
N PRO A 229 7.88 -16.89 -9.09
CA PRO A 229 8.77 -17.45 -10.11
C PRO A 229 8.34 -17.14 -11.54
N CYS A 230 7.09 -16.75 -11.74
CA CYS A 230 6.56 -16.34 -13.05
C CYS A 230 6.96 -14.90 -13.45
N GLY A 231 7.66 -14.17 -12.59
CA GLY A 231 8.19 -12.85 -12.91
C GLY A 231 7.63 -11.71 -12.04
N ILE A 232 6.71 -11.98 -11.12
CA ILE A 232 6.22 -10.96 -10.18
C ILE A 232 7.30 -10.67 -9.14
N GLY A 233 7.79 -9.43 -9.11
CA GLY A 233 8.84 -8.99 -8.18
C GLY A 233 8.34 -8.07 -7.05
N LYS A 234 7.14 -7.50 -7.18
CA LYS A 234 6.50 -6.66 -6.16
C LYS A 234 5.05 -7.09 -5.99
N ILE A 235 4.57 -7.19 -4.75
CA ILE A 235 3.19 -7.60 -4.42
C ILE A 235 2.62 -6.58 -3.46
N ASN A 236 1.56 -5.87 -3.87
CA ASN A 236 0.88 -4.87 -3.05
C ASN A 236 -0.22 -5.53 -2.22
N VAL A 237 -0.13 -5.40 -0.89
CA VAL A 237 -1.10 -5.95 0.08
C VAL A 237 -1.52 -4.87 1.05
N ASP A 238 -2.81 -4.64 1.18
CA ASP A 238 -3.40 -3.66 2.09
C ASP A 238 -4.38 -4.27 3.08
N THR A 239 -5.42 -4.92 2.58
CA THR A 239 -6.54 -5.41 3.40
C THR A 239 -6.08 -6.29 4.56
N ASP A 240 -5.04 -7.09 4.40
CA ASP A 240 -4.52 -7.99 5.43
C ASP A 240 -3.98 -7.19 6.62
N ILE A 241 -3.33 -6.06 6.35
CA ILE A 241 -2.82 -5.14 7.37
C ILE A 241 -3.98 -4.50 8.11
N ARG A 242 -4.99 -4.00 7.39
CA ARG A 242 -6.19 -3.39 7.99
C ARG A 242 -6.95 -4.37 8.89
N LEU A 243 -7.10 -5.62 8.45
CA LEU A 243 -7.73 -6.68 9.22
C LEU A 243 -6.95 -6.99 10.51
N ALA A 244 -5.62 -7.14 10.42
CA ALA A 244 -4.79 -7.44 11.58
C ALA A 244 -4.84 -6.31 12.62
N VAL A 245 -4.81 -5.06 12.18
CA VAL A 245 -4.94 -3.88 13.05
C VAL A 245 -6.30 -3.88 13.74
N THR A 246 -7.39 -4.05 12.99
CA THR A 246 -8.75 -4.04 13.56
C THR A 246 -8.97 -5.21 14.53
N ARG A 247 -8.43 -6.40 14.23
CA ARG A 247 -8.45 -7.53 15.15
C ARG A 247 -7.76 -7.17 16.47
N ASN A 248 -6.56 -6.60 16.40
CA ASN A 248 -5.80 -6.22 17.60
C ASN A 248 -6.51 -5.14 18.44
N MET A 249 -7.14 -4.16 17.78
CA MET A 249 -7.93 -3.15 18.48
C MET A 249 -9.13 -3.76 19.21
N LYS A 250 -9.86 -4.68 18.59
CA LYS A 250 -10.99 -5.39 19.24
C LYS A 250 -10.51 -6.26 20.38
N GLU A 251 -9.41 -6.99 20.22
CA GLU A 251 -8.80 -7.80 21.27
C GLU A 251 -8.35 -6.94 22.46
N PHE A 252 -7.76 -5.76 22.19
CA PHE A 252 -7.39 -4.80 23.23
C PHE A 252 -8.57 -4.42 24.12
N PHE A 253 -9.69 -3.98 23.53
CA PHE A 253 -10.88 -3.63 24.31
C PHE A 253 -11.60 -4.82 24.95
N ALA A 254 -11.44 -6.03 24.42
CA ALA A 254 -11.92 -7.25 25.07
C ALA A 254 -11.11 -7.56 26.34
N ASN A 255 -9.79 -7.39 26.28
CA ASN A 255 -8.86 -7.65 27.38
C ASN A 255 -8.80 -6.51 28.42
N HIS A 256 -9.20 -5.29 28.03
CA HIS A 256 -9.19 -4.08 28.87
C HIS A 256 -10.56 -3.42 28.90
N PRO A 257 -11.57 -4.07 29.53
CA PRO A 257 -12.94 -3.53 29.55
C PRO A 257 -13.05 -2.16 30.22
N GLU A 258 -12.16 -1.83 31.15
CA GLU A 258 -12.06 -0.49 31.78
C GLU A 258 -11.71 0.63 30.81
N LYS A 259 -11.04 0.31 29.69
CA LYS A 259 -10.67 1.30 28.66
C LYS A 259 -11.83 1.68 27.73
N ARG A 260 -12.94 0.93 27.78
CA ARG A 260 -14.15 1.23 26.99
C ARG A 260 -14.80 2.56 27.36
N GLU A 261 -14.62 2.99 28.61
CA GLU A 261 -15.12 4.27 29.14
C GLU A 261 -14.03 5.32 29.25
N SER A 262 -12.85 5.09 28.67
CA SER A 262 -11.76 6.07 28.63
C SER A 262 -12.20 7.36 27.93
N GLN A 263 -11.81 8.50 28.45
CA GLN A 263 -12.08 9.81 27.87
C GLN A 263 -11.38 9.99 26.51
N SER A 264 -10.20 9.38 26.36
CA SER A 264 -9.36 9.53 25.17
C SER A 264 -9.74 8.53 24.07
N ILE A 265 -9.95 7.25 24.40
CA ILE A 265 -10.14 6.18 23.41
C ILE A 265 -11.51 5.51 23.44
N GLY A 266 -12.39 5.87 24.36
CA GLY A 266 -13.72 5.27 24.48
C GLY A 266 -14.58 5.46 23.22
N GLU A 267 -14.40 6.56 22.48
CA GLU A 267 -15.09 6.77 21.22
C GLU A 267 -14.64 5.79 20.12
N VAL A 268 -13.36 5.43 20.12
CA VAL A 268 -12.83 4.37 19.21
C VAL A 268 -13.56 3.06 19.47
N TYR A 269 -13.75 2.68 20.76
CA TYR A 269 -14.51 1.48 21.12
C TYR A 269 -15.97 1.56 20.63
N ARG A 270 -16.66 2.69 20.86
CA ARG A 270 -18.04 2.88 20.39
C ARG A 270 -18.18 2.75 18.87
N LEU A 271 -17.21 3.26 18.11
CA LEU A 271 -17.16 3.09 16.66
C LEU A 271 -16.94 1.63 16.24
N LEU A 272 -16.05 0.90 16.91
CA LEU A 272 -15.83 -0.53 16.66
C LEU A 272 -17.10 -1.38 16.90
N GLU A 273 -17.90 -1.02 17.91
CA GLU A 273 -19.16 -1.70 18.21
C GLU A 273 -20.30 -1.27 17.26
N ALA A 274 -20.31 -0.02 16.82
CA ALA A 274 -21.33 0.49 15.91
C ALA A 274 -21.15 0.02 14.47
N LYS A 275 -19.89 -0.13 14.03
CA LYS A 275 -19.54 -0.45 12.64
C LYS A 275 -19.00 -1.88 12.51
N LYS A 276 -19.79 -2.88 12.91
CA LYS A 276 -19.37 -4.30 13.02
C LYS A 276 -18.90 -4.95 11.71
N GLU A 277 -19.36 -4.43 10.57
CA GLU A 277 -19.00 -4.91 9.23
C GLU A 277 -17.74 -4.23 8.65
N GLN A 278 -17.27 -3.19 9.34
CA GLN A 278 -16.09 -2.44 8.91
C GLN A 278 -14.82 -3.06 9.49
N PHE A 279 -13.77 -3.11 8.67
CA PHE A 279 -12.43 -3.56 9.07
C PHE A 279 -11.32 -2.56 8.77
N ASP A 280 -11.64 -1.41 8.18
CA ASP A 280 -10.68 -0.36 7.95
C ASP A 280 -10.45 0.44 9.24
N PRO A 281 -9.24 0.40 9.85
CA PRO A 281 -8.96 1.07 11.11
C PRO A 281 -9.12 2.59 11.04
N ARG A 282 -9.01 3.20 9.85
CA ARG A 282 -9.25 4.64 9.65
C ARG A 282 -10.67 5.04 10.05
N ALA A 283 -11.65 4.15 9.90
CA ALA A 283 -13.04 4.37 10.29
C ALA A 283 -13.24 4.45 11.81
N PHE A 284 -12.28 3.98 12.59
CA PHE A 284 -12.34 3.92 14.05
C PHE A 284 -11.37 4.89 14.73
N LEU A 285 -10.20 5.13 14.12
CA LEU A 285 -9.11 5.92 14.71
C LEU A 285 -9.30 7.43 14.58
N THR A 286 -10.22 7.90 13.73
CA THR A 286 -10.47 9.33 13.49
C THR A 286 -10.58 10.16 14.79
N PRO A 287 -11.25 9.70 15.86
CA PRO A 287 -11.39 10.50 17.08
C PRO A 287 -10.07 10.82 17.81
N ILE A 288 -9.05 10.01 17.60
CA ILE A 288 -7.75 10.17 18.28
C ILE A 288 -6.64 10.68 17.37
N MET A 289 -6.93 10.89 16.08
CA MET A 289 -5.88 11.22 15.11
C MET A 289 -5.19 12.55 15.42
N ASP A 290 -5.89 13.55 15.90
CA ASP A 290 -5.28 14.83 16.31
C ASP A 290 -4.28 14.62 17.46
N THR A 291 -4.61 13.76 18.44
CA THR A 291 -3.70 13.41 19.53
C THR A 291 -2.48 12.64 19.02
N VAL A 292 -2.69 11.68 18.11
CA VAL A 292 -1.62 10.87 17.53
C VAL A 292 -0.67 11.71 16.67
N MET A 293 -1.21 12.64 15.88
CA MET A 293 -0.44 13.41 14.91
C MET A 293 0.19 14.67 15.51
N TYR A 294 -0.53 15.34 16.39
CA TYR A 294 -0.16 16.66 16.89
C TYR A 294 -0.16 16.77 18.42
N GLY A 295 -0.44 15.66 19.13
CA GLY A 295 -0.54 15.64 20.59
C GLY A 295 0.79 16.03 21.24
N ILE A 296 0.77 17.15 21.94
CA ILE A 296 1.91 17.65 22.74
C ILE A 296 1.93 16.97 24.11
N ILE A 297 0.76 16.58 24.61
CA ILE A 297 0.59 15.94 25.91
C ILE A 297 0.50 14.44 25.71
N PRO A 298 1.39 13.64 26.31
CA PRO A 298 1.30 12.20 26.26
C PRO A 298 -0.02 11.71 26.87
N ASP A 299 -0.73 10.85 26.15
CA ASP A 299 -1.92 10.16 26.61
C ASP A 299 -1.63 8.66 26.65
N GLU A 300 -1.64 8.08 27.86
CA GLU A 300 -1.28 6.67 28.06
C GLU A 300 -2.25 5.70 27.38
N ASP A 301 -3.53 6.05 27.33
CA ASP A 301 -4.54 5.19 26.68
C ASP A 301 -4.38 5.22 25.18
N VAL A 302 -4.15 6.39 24.59
CA VAL A 302 -3.84 6.53 23.16
C VAL A 302 -2.54 5.79 22.82
N ALA A 303 -1.49 5.95 23.63
CA ALA A 303 -0.22 5.25 23.43
C ALA A 303 -0.40 3.72 23.48
N ALA A 304 -1.15 3.21 24.45
CA ALA A 304 -1.43 1.78 24.56
C ALA A 304 -2.22 1.24 23.36
N LEU A 305 -3.23 1.98 22.89
CA LEU A 305 -4.00 1.61 21.70
C LEU A 305 -3.12 1.66 20.44
N MET A 306 -2.28 2.68 20.28
CA MET A 306 -1.37 2.75 19.13
C MET A 306 -0.32 1.63 19.12
N ALA A 307 0.13 1.17 20.29
CA ALA A 307 1.03 0.02 20.39
C ALA A 307 0.39 -1.28 19.82
N VAL A 308 -0.92 -1.49 20.00
CA VAL A 308 -1.59 -2.66 19.41
C VAL A 308 -1.88 -2.47 17.91
N VAL A 309 -2.11 -1.25 17.46
CA VAL A 309 -2.14 -0.92 16.01
C VAL A 309 -0.81 -1.31 15.37
N GLU A 310 0.28 -0.85 15.93
CA GLU A 310 1.64 -1.15 15.50
C GLU A 310 1.94 -2.66 15.48
N LYS A 311 1.51 -3.38 16.52
CA LYS A 311 1.62 -4.84 16.60
C LYS A 311 0.88 -5.51 15.44
N GLY A 312 -0.34 -5.07 15.09
CA GLY A 312 -1.10 -5.63 13.97
C GLY A 312 -0.40 -5.44 12.62
N VAL A 313 0.16 -4.25 12.39
CA VAL A 313 0.98 -3.98 11.20
C VAL A 313 2.18 -4.91 11.13
N LYS A 314 2.92 -5.04 12.23
CA LYS A 314 4.11 -5.91 12.33
C LYS A 314 3.79 -7.37 12.06
N GLU A 315 2.69 -7.89 12.60
CA GLU A 315 2.26 -9.27 12.41
C GLU A 315 1.93 -9.57 10.94
N ALA A 316 1.13 -8.71 10.31
CA ALA A 316 0.75 -8.86 8.90
C ALA A 316 1.98 -8.81 7.99
N ILE A 317 2.81 -7.78 8.11
CA ILE A 317 3.98 -7.59 7.26
C ILE A 317 5.03 -8.67 7.51
N GLY A 318 5.29 -9.03 8.77
CA GLY A 318 6.22 -10.10 9.11
C GLY A 318 5.83 -11.44 8.46
N THR A 319 4.54 -11.76 8.47
CA THR A 319 4.02 -12.94 7.78
C THR A 319 4.27 -12.86 6.27
N LEU A 320 3.95 -11.74 5.63
CA LEU A 320 4.13 -11.57 4.18
C LEU A 320 5.61 -11.59 3.76
N ILE A 321 6.51 -11.03 4.56
CA ILE A 321 7.97 -11.09 4.31
C ILE A 321 8.45 -12.54 4.26
N VAL A 322 7.97 -13.38 5.17
CA VAL A 322 8.32 -14.82 5.21
C VAL A 322 7.69 -15.55 4.03
N GLU A 323 6.39 -15.37 3.82
CA GLU A 323 5.64 -16.10 2.79
C GLU A 323 6.10 -15.75 1.36
N PHE A 324 6.45 -14.50 1.09
CA PHE A 324 6.97 -14.08 -0.22
C PHE A 324 8.48 -14.31 -0.38
N GLY A 325 9.15 -14.85 0.64
CA GLY A 325 10.53 -15.28 0.57
C GLY A 325 11.56 -14.14 0.66
N SER A 326 11.19 -12.98 1.20
CA SER A 326 12.10 -11.84 1.43
C SER A 326 12.88 -11.95 2.75
N TYR A 327 12.44 -12.80 3.67
CA TYR A 327 13.09 -13.00 4.96
C TYR A 327 14.56 -13.38 4.81
N GLY A 328 15.44 -12.68 5.54
CA GLY A 328 16.87 -12.93 5.55
C GLY A 328 17.64 -12.47 4.31
N LYS A 329 16.98 -11.74 3.37
CA LYS A 329 17.59 -11.34 2.10
C LYS A 329 17.95 -9.85 1.99
N ALA A 330 17.83 -9.07 3.07
CA ALA A 330 18.15 -7.64 3.06
C ALA A 330 19.59 -7.36 2.56
N HIS A 331 20.54 -8.23 2.89
CA HIS A 331 21.94 -8.11 2.48
C HIS A 331 22.20 -8.32 0.98
N LEU A 332 21.19 -8.78 0.22
CA LEU A 332 21.27 -8.94 -1.24
C LEU A 332 20.88 -7.65 -1.98
N VAL A 333 20.37 -6.66 -1.28
CA VAL A 333 20.00 -5.37 -1.85
C VAL A 333 21.17 -4.43 -1.73
N GLU A 334 21.76 -4.06 -2.85
CA GLU A 334 22.75 -2.98 -2.92
C GLU A 334 22.02 -1.66 -2.85
N MET A 335 22.33 -0.86 -1.85
CA MET A 335 21.80 0.48 -1.69
C MET A 335 22.77 1.45 -2.36
N ALA A 336 22.37 2.06 -3.47
CA ALA A 336 23.07 3.20 -4.00
C ALA A 336 22.84 4.41 -3.07
N SER A 337 23.90 5.11 -2.70
CA SER A 337 23.75 6.42 -2.06
C SER A 337 23.26 7.45 -3.08
N LEU A 338 22.53 8.49 -2.62
CA LEU A 338 22.13 9.60 -3.48
C LEU A 338 23.33 10.27 -4.18
N ASP A 339 24.51 10.22 -3.56
CA ASP A 339 25.76 10.75 -4.09
C ASP A 339 26.35 9.88 -5.22
N GLU A 340 26.00 8.60 -5.29
CA GLU A 340 26.41 7.69 -6.37
C GLU A 340 25.44 7.70 -7.56
N MET A 341 24.29 8.32 -7.41
CA MET A 341 23.25 8.46 -8.45
C MET A 341 23.30 9.86 -9.12
N ALA A 342 24.08 10.79 -8.62
CA ALA A 342 24.30 12.13 -9.14
C ALA A 342 25.52 12.14 -10.09
#